data_69f487eaa5d8e8b5cd79e27436e783f3
#
_entry.id   69f487eaa5d8e8b5cd79e27436e783f3
#
_cell.length_a   1.000
_cell.length_b   1.000
_cell.length_c   1.000
_cell.angle_alpha   90.00
_cell.angle_beta   90.00
_cell.angle_gamma   90.00
#
_symmetry.space_group_name_H-M   'P 1'
#
loop_
_entity.id
_entity.type
_entity.pdbx_description
1 polymer ?
#
loop_
_entity_poly.entity_id
_entity_poly.type
_entity_poly.pdbx_seq_one_letter_code
_entity_poly.pdbx_strand_id
1 'polypeptide(L)'
;GSEMCIRDRVEVVPGAMNVIPGAVKLGVDIRSISKVARDSVVTLIKEFIDVIAEKRGLSYTIEPVAQDRPVAMHSAMIREIEAAVQSVGVDYMTMPSGAGHDAMHWADDVPTGMIFIPCREGISHNPAEFADMDDIVTGAKILDTVLRKLSLESTKLN
;
A
#
# COMPACT_ATOMS: atom_id res chain seq x y z
N GLY A 1 11.97 -8.94 2.89
CA GLY A 1 10.64 -9.08 2.33
C GLY A 1 9.79 -7.86 2.60
N SER A 2 8.93 -7.57 1.66
CA SER A 2 8.02 -6.41 1.68
C SER A 2 6.60 -6.82 2.07
N GLU A 3 6.45 -7.92 2.78
CA GLU A 3 5.15 -8.36 3.24
C GLU A 3 4.85 -7.73 4.60
N MET A 4 3.67 -7.15 4.71
CA MET A 4 3.17 -6.61 5.96
C MET A 4 1.91 -7.39 6.35
N CYS A 5 1.97 -8.02 7.51
CA CYS A 5 0.80 -8.63 8.14
C CYS A 5 0.49 -7.82 9.40
N ILE A 6 -0.63 -7.10 9.38
CA ILE A 6 -1.07 -6.29 10.51
C ILE A 6 -2.36 -6.89 11.07
N ARG A 7 -2.38 -7.11 12.37
CA ARG A 7 -3.62 -7.40 13.08
C ARG A 7 -4.26 -6.09 13.49
N ASP A 8 -5.26 -5.67 12.71
CA ASP A 8 -5.88 -4.35 12.88
C ASP A 8 -6.81 -4.28 14.08
N ARG A 9 -7.51 -5.37 14.36
CA ARG A 9 -8.62 -5.33 15.29
C ARG A 9 -8.81 -6.65 16.02
N VAL A 10 -9.11 -6.55 17.32
CA VAL A 10 -9.59 -7.65 18.15
C VAL A 10 -10.85 -7.20 18.87
N GLU A 11 -11.97 -7.85 18.60
CA GLU A 11 -13.22 -7.65 19.30
C GLU A 11 -13.56 -8.91 20.10
N VAL A 12 -13.93 -8.73 21.36
CA VAL A 12 -14.24 -9.82 22.30
C VAL A 12 -15.69 -9.71 22.73
N VAL A 13 -16.44 -10.80 22.67
CA VAL A 13 -17.87 -10.83 22.98
C VAL A 13 -18.20 -11.89 24.03
N PRO A 14 -18.84 -11.51 25.16
CA PRO A 14 -18.97 -10.15 25.68
C PRO A 14 -17.64 -9.62 26.20
N GLY A 15 -17.40 -8.31 26.05
CA GLY A 15 -16.19 -7.63 26.51
C GLY A 15 -16.20 -7.28 28.01
N ALA A 16 -16.85 -8.07 28.85
CA ALA A 16 -16.97 -7.82 30.29
C ALA A 16 -15.83 -8.47 31.08
N MET A 17 -15.31 -7.78 32.11
CA MET A 17 -14.14 -8.23 32.87
C MET A 17 -14.38 -9.53 33.67
N ASN A 18 -15.59 -9.84 34.01
CA ASN A 18 -15.98 -11.00 34.86
C ASN A 18 -16.69 -12.12 34.08
N VAL A 19 -16.63 -12.09 32.75
CA VAL A 19 -17.29 -13.09 31.89
C VAL A 19 -16.26 -13.67 30.94
N ILE A 20 -16.19 -14.99 30.84
CA ILE A 20 -15.37 -15.66 29.85
C ILE A 20 -15.92 -15.37 28.44
N PRO A 21 -15.10 -14.89 27.53
CA PRO A 21 -15.53 -14.62 26.16
C PRO A 21 -16.06 -15.86 25.44
N GLY A 22 -17.23 -15.71 24.81
CA GLY A 22 -17.82 -16.75 23.97
C GLY A 22 -17.43 -16.65 22.50
N ALA A 23 -17.02 -15.46 22.05
CA ALA A 23 -16.57 -15.24 20.69
C ALA A 23 -15.49 -14.15 20.61
N VAL A 24 -14.63 -14.25 19.60
CA VAL A 24 -13.61 -13.24 19.27
C VAL A 24 -13.63 -13.00 17.77
N LYS A 25 -13.66 -11.72 17.36
CA LYS A 25 -13.49 -11.32 15.97
C LYS A 25 -12.10 -10.68 15.78
N LEU A 26 -11.37 -11.18 14.80
CA LEU A 26 -10.05 -10.67 14.42
C LEU A 26 -10.12 -10.04 13.03
N GLY A 27 -9.65 -8.81 12.90
CA GLY A 27 -9.32 -8.20 11.61
C GLY A 27 -7.84 -8.44 11.29
N VAL A 28 -7.54 -8.89 10.07
CA VAL A 28 -6.17 -9.13 9.61
C VAL A 28 -6.00 -8.51 8.24
N ASP A 29 -5.10 -7.55 8.11
CA ASP A 29 -4.70 -6.95 6.84
C ASP A 29 -3.34 -7.53 6.41
N ILE A 30 -3.28 -8.07 5.19
CA ILE A 30 -2.07 -8.69 4.64
C ILE A 30 -1.78 -8.04 3.29
N ARG A 31 -0.67 -7.33 3.20
CA ARG A 31 -0.24 -6.62 1.99
C ARG A 31 1.12 -7.13 1.53
N SER A 32 1.29 -7.24 0.22
CA SER A 32 2.57 -7.57 -0.41
C SER A 32 2.61 -7.04 -1.83
N ILE A 33 3.79 -6.68 -2.31
CA ILE A 33 4.03 -6.37 -3.73
C ILE A 33 4.02 -7.63 -4.61
N SER A 34 4.11 -8.81 -4.00
CA SER A 34 4.03 -10.11 -4.67
C SER A 34 2.71 -10.80 -4.33
N LYS A 35 1.86 -10.99 -5.34
CA LYS A 35 0.61 -11.76 -5.20
C LYS A 35 0.89 -13.18 -4.69
N VAL A 36 1.92 -13.83 -5.22
CA VAL A 36 2.28 -15.20 -4.84
C VAL A 36 2.67 -15.28 -3.37
N ALA A 37 3.51 -14.37 -2.91
CA ALA A 37 3.94 -14.33 -1.51
C ALA A 37 2.75 -14.05 -0.57
N ARG A 38 1.89 -13.09 -0.92
CA ARG A 38 0.68 -12.78 -0.16
C ARG A 38 -0.24 -14.01 -0.05
N ASP A 39 -0.53 -14.64 -1.17
CA ASP A 39 -1.44 -15.78 -1.21
C ASP A 39 -0.88 -16.97 -0.42
N SER A 40 0.45 -17.18 -0.42
CA SER A 40 1.13 -18.18 0.41
C SER A 40 0.96 -17.88 1.91
N VAL A 41 1.13 -16.62 2.33
CA VAL A 41 0.92 -16.22 3.73
C VAL A 41 -0.54 -16.41 4.15
N VAL A 42 -1.50 -16.05 3.30
CA VAL A 42 -2.93 -16.27 3.56
C VAL A 42 -3.23 -17.76 3.73
N THR A 43 -2.64 -18.62 2.90
CA THR A 43 -2.81 -20.07 3.00
C THR A 43 -2.25 -20.60 4.32
N LEU A 44 -1.04 -20.20 4.67
CA LEU A 44 -0.43 -20.60 5.95
C LEU A 44 -1.26 -20.17 7.17
N ILE A 45 -1.79 -18.95 7.15
CA ILE A 45 -2.66 -18.45 8.23
C ILE A 45 -3.91 -19.33 8.36
N LYS A 46 -4.55 -19.68 7.25
CA LYS A 46 -5.72 -20.56 7.25
C LYS A 46 -5.40 -21.94 7.83
N GLU A 47 -4.30 -22.55 7.39
CA GLU A 47 -3.83 -23.83 7.92
C GLU A 47 -3.57 -23.77 9.43
N PHE A 48 -2.96 -22.70 9.93
CA PHE A 48 -2.77 -22.51 11.37
C PHE A 48 -4.09 -22.33 12.13
N ILE A 49 -5.07 -21.63 11.55
CA ILE A 49 -6.40 -21.50 12.16
C ILE A 49 -7.07 -22.86 12.26
N ASP A 50 -7.01 -23.70 11.21
CA ASP A 50 -7.56 -25.05 11.22
C ASP A 50 -6.98 -25.88 12.36
N VAL A 51 -5.65 -25.95 12.46
CA VAL A 51 -4.95 -26.69 13.51
C VAL A 51 -5.31 -26.21 14.92
N ILE A 52 -5.40 -24.90 15.11
CA ILE A 52 -5.74 -24.32 16.43
C ILE A 52 -7.20 -24.58 16.76
N ALA A 53 -8.11 -24.42 15.80
CA ALA A 53 -9.54 -24.64 15.97
C ALA A 53 -9.81 -26.10 16.36
N GLU A 54 -9.25 -27.06 15.64
CA GLU A 54 -9.35 -28.48 15.93
C GLU A 54 -8.82 -28.80 17.33
N LYS A 55 -7.58 -28.37 17.64
CA LYS A 55 -6.94 -28.61 18.93
C LYS A 55 -7.71 -28.06 20.12
N ARG A 56 -8.45 -26.95 19.94
CA ARG A 56 -9.16 -26.24 21.00
C ARG A 56 -10.67 -26.45 20.97
N GLY A 57 -11.19 -27.23 20.03
CA GLY A 57 -12.64 -27.45 19.86
C GLY A 57 -13.40 -26.16 19.52
N LEU A 58 -12.81 -25.28 18.72
CA LEU A 58 -13.39 -24.01 18.30
C LEU A 58 -14.02 -24.14 16.92
N SER A 59 -15.12 -23.45 16.69
CA SER A 59 -15.65 -23.17 15.35
C SER A 59 -15.19 -21.77 14.90
N TYR A 60 -14.97 -21.60 13.60
CA TYR A 60 -14.62 -20.28 13.06
C TYR A 60 -15.21 -20.09 11.66
N THR A 61 -15.25 -18.85 11.22
CA THR A 61 -15.55 -18.43 9.85
C THR A 61 -14.50 -17.43 9.39
N ILE A 62 -14.15 -17.44 8.10
CA ILE A 62 -13.26 -16.46 7.48
C ILE A 62 -14.03 -15.73 6.40
N GLU A 63 -14.13 -14.42 6.54
CA GLU A 63 -14.78 -13.53 5.58
C GLU A 63 -13.73 -12.62 4.93
N PRO A 64 -13.40 -12.79 3.65
CA PRO A 64 -12.55 -11.85 2.92
C PRO A 64 -13.29 -10.52 2.75
N VAL A 65 -12.70 -9.43 3.24
CA VAL A 65 -13.27 -8.07 3.12
C VAL A 65 -12.82 -7.39 1.84
N ALA A 66 -11.53 -7.55 1.48
CA ALA A 66 -10.95 -7.03 0.26
C ALA A 66 -9.86 -7.97 -0.26
N GLN A 67 -9.67 -8.00 -1.57
CA GLN A 67 -8.66 -8.87 -2.23
C GLN A 67 -8.00 -8.13 -3.41
N ASP A 68 -7.56 -6.89 -3.19
CA ASP A 68 -6.92 -6.12 -4.24
C ASP A 68 -5.59 -6.74 -4.63
N ARG A 69 -5.33 -6.77 -5.93
CA ARG A 69 -4.05 -7.26 -6.45
C ARG A 69 -2.96 -6.20 -6.30
N PRO A 70 -1.70 -6.60 -6.11
CA PRO A 70 -0.59 -5.67 -6.26
C PRO A 70 -0.52 -5.16 -7.70
N VAL A 71 -0.27 -3.87 -7.86
CA VAL A 71 -0.15 -3.23 -9.17
C VAL A 71 1.24 -2.64 -9.33
N ALA A 72 1.92 -3.04 -10.40
CA ALA A 72 3.22 -2.47 -10.75
C ALA A 72 3.04 -1.18 -11.55
N MET A 73 3.73 -0.12 -11.15
CA MET A 73 3.79 1.12 -11.94
C MET A 73 4.61 0.89 -13.21
N HIS A 74 4.30 1.65 -14.25
CA HIS A 74 4.92 1.49 -15.56
C HIS A 74 6.40 1.91 -15.54
N SER A 75 7.30 1.01 -15.96
CA SER A 75 8.75 1.23 -15.86
C SER A 75 9.25 2.45 -16.62
N ALA A 76 8.63 2.81 -17.76
CA ALA A 76 8.99 4.03 -18.48
C ALA A 76 8.59 5.29 -17.67
N MET A 77 7.41 5.29 -17.02
CA MET A 77 7.01 6.42 -16.17
C MET A 77 7.92 6.58 -14.96
N ILE A 78 8.35 5.47 -14.36
CA ILE A 78 9.33 5.50 -13.26
C ILE A 78 10.61 6.18 -13.75
N ARG A 79 11.16 5.78 -14.91
CA ARG A 79 12.36 6.39 -15.46
C ARG A 79 12.20 7.89 -15.80
N GLU A 80 11.03 8.29 -16.30
CA GLU A 80 10.74 9.71 -16.56
C GLU A 80 10.73 10.54 -15.28
N ILE A 81 10.12 10.00 -14.23
CA ILE A 81 10.10 10.63 -12.90
C ILE A 81 11.53 10.70 -12.33
N GLU A 82 12.30 9.62 -12.39
CA GLU A 82 13.70 9.60 -11.94
C GLU A 82 14.55 10.66 -12.67
N ALA A 83 14.41 10.76 -13.98
CA ALA A 83 15.12 11.78 -14.77
C ALA A 83 14.71 13.21 -14.37
N ALA A 84 13.43 13.45 -14.10
CA ALA A 84 12.95 14.73 -13.60
C ALA A 84 13.50 15.07 -12.22
N VAL A 85 13.51 14.10 -11.29
CA VAL A 85 14.08 14.27 -9.94
C VAL A 85 15.56 14.63 -10.01
N GLN A 86 16.33 13.91 -10.84
CA GLN A 86 17.75 14.19 -11.06
C GLN A 86 17.98 15.60 -11.64
N SER A 87 17.11 16.06 -12.54
CA SER A 87 17.21 17.41 -13.12
C SER A 87 16.92 18.52 -12.12
N VAL A 88 16.09 18.25 -11.12
CA VAL A 88 15.82 19.16 -9.99
C VAL A 88 16.94 19.13 -8.97
N GLY A 89 17.77 18.09 -8.94
CA GLY A 89 18.96 17.99 -8.11
C GLY A 89 18.67 17.62 -6.66
N VAL A 90 17.66 16.77 -6.42
CA VAL A 90 17.31 16.27 -5.08
C VAL A 90 17.56 14.77 -4.97
N ASP A 91 17.86 14.34 -3.76
CA ASP A 91 18.01 12.91 -3.46
C ASP A 91 16.63 12.22 -3.50
N TYR A 92 16.63 10.97 -3.95
CA TYR A 92 15.40 10.19 -4.05
C TYR A 92 15.65 8.70 -3.83
N MET A 93 14.56 7.97 -3.60
CA MET A 93 14.56 6.51 -3.59
C MET A 93 13.32 5.98 -4.32
N THR A 94 13.50 4.88 -5.04
CA THR A 94 12.38 4.10 -5.59
C THR A 94 11.91 3.12 -4.53
N MET A 95 10.61 3.16 -4.21
CA MET A 95 10.04 2.34 -3.15
C MET A 95 8.65 1.83 -3.51
N PRO A 96 8.24 0.66 -3.00
CA PRO A 96 6.85 0.24 -3.08
C PRO A 96 5.98 1.03 -2.10
N SER A 97 4.71 1.26 -2.46
CA SER A 97 3.70 1.72 -1.52
C SER A 97 2.94 0.53 -0.93
N GLY A 98 2.77 0.52 0.39
CA GLY A 98 1.89 -0.43 1.08
C GLY A 98 0.44 0.01 1.12
N ALA A 99 0.12 1.25 0.71
CA ALA A 99 -1.24 1.78 0.65
C ALA A 99 -1.87 1.56 -0.74
N GLY A 100 -3.21 1.51 -0.79
CA GLY A 100 -3.95 1.60 -2.03
C GLY A 100 -4.00 3.06 -2.53
N HIS A 101 -3.91 3.25 -3.84
CA HIS A 101 -3.97 4.55 -4.50
C HIS A 101 -4.84 4.48 -5.74
N ASP A 102 -5.52 5.56 -6.10
CA ASP A 102 -6.31 5.66 -7.33
C ASP A 102 -5.49 5.36 -8.59
N ALA A 103 -4.18 5.61 -8.55
CA ALA A 103 -3.24 5.24 -9.60
C ALA A 103 -3.28 3.74 -9.96
N MET A 104 -3.67 2.86 -9.02
CA MET A 104 -3.81 1.42 -9.28
C MET A 104 -4.91 1.11 -10.30
N HIS A 105 -5.95 1.92 -10.35
CA HIS A 105 -7.08 1.74 -11.27
C HIS A 105 -6.73 2.17 -12.70
N TRP A 106 -5.79 3.09 -12.86
CA TRP A 106 -5.34 3.56 -14.18
C TRP A 106 -4.19 2.75 -14.76
N ALA A 107 -3.41 2.07 -13.91
CA ALA A 107 -2.16 1.43 -14.32
C ALA A 107 -2.32 0.27 -15.30
N ASP A 108 -3.53 -0.28 -15.47
CA ASP A 108 -3.82 -1.30 -16.47
C ASP A 108 -4.08 -0.70 -17.86
N ASP A 109 -4.63 0.51 -17.91
CA ASP A 109 -5.09 1.13 -19.15
C ASP A 109 -4.07 2.13 -19.68
N VAL A 110 -3.34 2.81 -18.80
CA VAL A 110 -2.38 3.84 -19.17
C VAL A 110 -1.06 3.71 -18.39
N PRO A 111 0.08 4.09 -18.99
CA PRO A 111 1.36 4.15 -18.29
C PRO A 111 1.28 5.09 -17.09
N THR A 112 1.34 4.53 -15.89
CA THR A 112 1.15 5.25 -14.64
C THR A 112 2.39 5.20 -13.77
N GLY A 113 2.68 6.28 -13.04
CA GLY A 113 3.72 6.40 -12.03
C GLY A 113 3.23 7.23 -10.87
N MET A 114 3.96 7.23 -9.76
CA MET A 114 3.62 8.02 -8.57
C MET A 114 4.85 8.75 -8.05
N ILE A 115 4.63 9.95 -7.50
CA ILE A 115 5.63 10.75 -6.81
C ILE A 115 5.17 10.88 -5.36
N PHE A 116 6.02 10.48 -4.43
CA PHE A 116 5.82 10.70 -3.01
C PHE A 116 6.74 11.80 -2.51
N ILE A 117 6.28 12.56 -1.54
CA ILE A 117 7.08 13.54 -0.82
C ILE A 117 7.28 13.10 0.63
N PRO A 118 8.33 13.55 1.32
CA PRO A 118 8.51 13.27 2.74
C PRO A 118 7.32 13.75 3.57
N CYS A 119 6.96 12.97 4.57
CA CYS A 119 6.04 13.43 5.62
C CYS A 119 6.70 13.31 6.97
N ARG A 120 6.33 14.20 7.89
CA ARG A 120 6.92 14.29 9.22
C ARG A 120 6.75 12.99 9.98
N GLU A 121 7.87 12.40 10.43
CA GLU A 121 7.92 11.14 11.17
C GLU A 121 7.28 9.93 10.44
N GLY A 122 7.04 10.04 9.13
CA GLY A 122 6.34 8.99 8.37
C GLY A 122 4.86 8.83 8.74
N ILE A 123 4.27 9.81 9.40
CA ILE A 123 2.86 9.75 9.84
C ILE A 123 1.95 9.94 8.63
N SER A 124 1.01 9.01 8.44
CA SER A 124 -0.08 9.12 7.47
C SER A 124 -1.40 8.64 8.07
N HIS A 125 -2.52 9.02 7.45
CA HIS A 125 -3.89 8.70 7.92
C HIS A 125 -4.17 9.15 9.36
N ASN A 126 -3.59 10.27 9.76
CA ASN A 126 -3.66 10.81 11.12
C ASN A 126 -3.79 12.34 11.05
N PRO A 127 -4.53 12.99 11.97
CA PRO A 127 -4.60 14.46 12.03
C PRO A 127 -3.24 15.18 12.21
N ALA A 128 -2.21 14.47 12.67
CA ALA A 128 -0.84 14.96 12.79
C ALA A 128 -0.01 14.80 11.51
N GLU A 129 -0.59 14.27 10.43
CA GLU A 129 0.08 14.15 9.14
C GLU A 129 0.49 15.54 8.63
N PHE A 130 1.75 15.68 8.26
CA PHE A 130 2.30 16.96 7.85
C PHE A 130 3.45 16.76 6.86
N ALA A 131 3.46 17.55 5.80
CA ALA A 131 4.60 17.70 4.89
C ALA A 131 5.10 19.14 4.92
N ASP A 132 6.42 19.33 4.90
CA ASP A 132 7.00 20.65 4.84
C ASP A 132 6.74 21.31 3.48
N MET A 133 6.56 22.64 3.47
CA MET A 133 6.21 23.38 2.25
C MET A 133 7.27 23.23 1.16
N ASP A 134 8.54 23.13 1.53
CA ASP A 134 9.65 22.95 0.58
C ASP A 134 9.58 21.59 -0.12
N ASP A 135 9.15 20.54 0.59
CA ASP A 135 8.93 19.20 0.00
C ASP A 135 7.74 19.21 -0.96
N ILE A 136 6.64 19.89 -0.59
CA ILE A 136 5.48 20.06 -1.45
C ILE A 136 5.87 20.80 -2.73
N VAL A 137 6.60 21.90 -2.63
CA VAL A 137 7.07 22.67 -3.78
C VAL A 137 8.03 21.86 -4.65
N THR A 138 8.90 21.07 -4.04
CA THR A 138 9.82 20.19 -4.74
C THR A 138 9.06 19.10 -5.52
N GLY A 139 8.09 18.43 -4.89
CA GLY A 139 7.23 17.47 -5.57
C GLY A 139 6.46 18.08 -6.74
N ALA A 140 5.93 19.28 -6.56
CA ALA A 140 5.23 20.02 -7.63
C ALA A 140 6.16 20.36 -8.81
N LYS A 141 7.40 20.78 -8.56
CA LYS A 141 8.41 21.04 -9.60
C LYS A 141 8.77 19.78 -10.40
N ILE A 142 8.92 18.65 -9.71
CA ILE A 142 9.18 17.38 -10.36
C ILE A 142 8.00 17.00 -11.26
N LEU A 143 6.77 17.11 -10.76
CA LEU A 143 5.56 16.84 -11.54
C LEU A 143 5.47 17.75 -12.77
N ASP A 144 5.68 19.06 -12.63
CA ASP A 144 5.68 20.02 -13.75
C ASP A 144 6.75 19.64 -14.81
N THR A 145 7.93 19.23 -14.37
CA THR A 145 9.03 18.78 -15.27
C THR A 145 8.60 17.56 -16.08
N VAL A 146 8.00 16.56 -15.45
CA VAL A 146 7.49 15.36 -16.15
C VAL A 146 6.40 15.72 -17.13
N LEU A 147 5.42 16.53 -16.73
CA LEU A 147 4.29 16.93 -17.58
C LEU A 147 4.75 17.70 -18.81
N ARG A 148 5.68 18.65 -18.66
CA ARG A 148 6.25 19.42 -19.80
C ARG A 148 6.97 18.50 -20.77
N LYS A 149 7.77 17.56 -20.27
CA LYS A 149 8.49 16.61 -21.14
C LYS A 149 7.53 15.75 -21.94
N LEU A 150 6.56 15.13 -21.29
CA LEU A 150 5.56 14.29 -21.96
C LEU A 150 4.70 15.04 -22.96
N SER A 151 4.34 16.30 -22.67
CA SER A 151 3.60 17.16 -23.59
C SER A 151 4.40 17.47 -24.86
N LEU A 152 5.70 17.75 -24.73
CA LEU A 152 6.58 18.04 -25.88
C LEU A 152 6.82 16.81 -26.76
N GLU A 153 6.89 15.60 -26.17
CA GLU A 153 7.01 14.36 -26.91
C GLU A 153 5.73 14.03 -27.68
N SER A 154 4.56 14.25 -27.09
CA SER A 154 3.26 14.07 -27.73
C SER A 154 3.08 15.00 -28.96
N THR A 155 3.66 16.20 -28.91
CA THR A 155 3.55 17.19 -30.01
C THR A 155 4.45 16.82 -31.21
N LYS A 156 5.45 15.96 -31.02
CA LYS A 156 6.35 15.50 -32.10
C LYS A 156 5.82 14.30 -32.88
N LEU A 157 4.74 13.69 -32.41
CA LEU A 157 4.10 12.51 -33.00
C LEU A 157 2.88 12.85 -33.87
N ASN A 158 2.49 14.13 -33.95
CA ASN A 158 1.46 14.70 -34.82
C ASN A 158 2.11 15.60 -35.89
#